data_50417e044487771cd7b3bd6a925b0ebf
#
_entry.id   50417e044487771cd7b3bd6a925b0ebf
#
_cell.length_a   1.000
_cell.length_b   1.000
_cell.length_c   1.000
_cell.angle_alpha   90.00
_cell.angle_beta   90.00
_cell.angle_gamma   90.00
#
_symmetry.space_group_name_H-M   'P 1'
#
loop_
_entity.id
_entity.type
_entity.pdbx_description
1 polymer ?
#
loop_
_entity_poly.entity_id
_entity_poly.type
_entity_poly.pdbx_seq_one_letter_code
_entity_poly.pdbx_strand_id
1 'polypeptide(L)'
;MYGVGAVKYKDFVVGYIEKNSFDMGGQKPESAKIEAEQVPGTPVLIILQSNGSIAPTFNVIQLNYENLHSLLGGTMHYKEEDSEKKTPIGWTAPTAAVLLTGPWEIALVSGQSSLIPNGTLLSNLGGKLTLTETAKIECTLEVAMPEDGSQPHGVFNTDSIPEEWKQYKLPPAESAAAASTNLAEE
;
A
#
# COMPACT_ATOMS: atom_id res chain seq x y z
N MET A 1 14.25 -9.31 -6.42
CA MET A 1 13.36 -8.19 -6.06
C MET A 1 14.10 -7.23 -5.14
N TYR A 2 14.09 -5.94 -5.44
CA TYR A 2 14.66 -4.90 -4.57
C TYR A 2 14.04 -3.54 -4.88
N GLY A 3 13.97 -2.69 -3.85
CA GLY A 3 13.51 -1.30 -3.93
C GLY A 3 12.04 -1.16 -4.31
N VAL A 4 11.36 -0.22 -3.68
CA VAL A 4 9.99 0.17 -4.04
C VAL A 4 10.07 1.41 -4.92
N GLY A 5 9.47 1.35 -6.11
CA GLY A 5 9.36 2.47 -7.02
C GLY A 5 8.08 3.26 -6.77
N ALA A 6 6.96 2.56 -6.64
CA ALA A 6 5.65 3.17 -6.35
C ALA A 6 4.71 2.16 -5.69
N VAL A 7 3.82 2.65 -4.83
CA VAL A 7 2.63 1.93 -4.36
C VAL A 7 1.41 2.62 -4.96
N LYS A 8 0.52 1.83 -5.54
CA LYS A 8 -0.66 2.33 -6.25
C LYS A 8 -1.93 1.67 -5.71
N TYR A 9 -3.00 2.44 -5.67
CA TYR A 9 -4.34 2.00 -5.34
C TYR A 9 -5.32 2.60 -6.34
N LYS A 10 -5.99 1.77 -7.15
CA LYS A 10 -6.83 2.24 -8.27
C LYS A 10 -6.05 3.24 -9.16
N ASP A 11 -6.55 4.44 -9.33
CA ASP A 11 -5.93 5.50 -10.15
C ASP A 11 -4.98 6.42 -9.34
N PHE A 12 -4.70 6.06 -8.09
CA PHE A 12 -3.97 6.89 -7.14
C PHE A 12 -2.60 6.30 -6.80
N VAL A 13 -1.55 7.13 -6.86
CA VAL A 13 -0.21 6.79 -6.37
C VAL A 13 -0.01 7.35 -4.97
N VAL A 14 0.42 6.47 -4.08
CA VAL A 14 0.59 6.75 -2.64
C VAL A 14 1.81 7.63 -2.36
N GLY A 15 2.01 8.71 -3.03
CA GLY A 15 3.08 9.65 -2.71
C GLY A 15 4.49 9.07 -2.51
N TYR A 16 5.40 9.87 -1.94
CA TYR A 16 6.78 9.43 -1.66
C TYR A 16 6.87 8.57 -0.40
N ILE A 17 7.47 7.40 -0.54
CA ILE A 17 7.72 6.45 0.55
C ILE A 17 9.06 6.79 1.22
N GLU A 18 9.09 6.80 2.54
CA GLU A 18 10.29 7.00 3.34
C GLU A 18 11.33 5.91 3.04
N LYS A 19 12.57 6.31 2.84
CA LYS A 19 13.68 5.37 2.57
C LYS A 19 13.81 4.35 3.70
N ASN A 20 13.92 3.07 3.35
CA ASN A 20 14.05 1.93 4.26
C ASN A 20 12.82 1.69 5.17
N SER A 21 11.67 2.29 4.89
CA SER A 21 10.45 2.05 5.67
C SER A 21 9.58 0.91 5.11
N PHE A 22 9.83 0.48 3.87
CA PHE A 22 9.03 -0.56 3.26
C PHE A 22 9.48 -1.94 3.72
N ASP A 23 8.55 -2.69 4.29
CA ASP A 23 8.70 -4.10 4.67
C ASP A 23 7.52 -4.89 4.11
N MET A 24 7.77 -6.08 3.54
CA MET A 24 6.70 -6.98 3.09
C MET A 24 5.88 -7.53 4.25
N GLY A 25 6.42 -7.48 5.47
CA GLY A 25 5.72 -7.85 6.69
C GLY A 25 5.08 -9.23 6.68
N GLY A 26 4.08 -9.40 7.57
CA GLY A 26 3.30 -10.62 7.68
C GLY A 26 3.87 -11.63 8.67
N GLN A 27 3.23 -12.79 8.73
CA GLN A 27 3.59 -13.88 9.62
C GLN A 27 4.04 -15.10 8.84
N LYS A 28 5.03 -15.79 9.36
CA LYS A 28 5.48 -17.08 8.80
C LYS A 28 4.43 -18.15 9.04
N PRO A 29 4.35 -19.18 8.17
CA PRO A 29 3.56 -20.38 8.46
C PRO A 29 3.97 -21.00 9.79
N GLU A 30 2.99 -21.39 10.59
CA GLU A 30 3.21 -22.06 11.87
C GLU A 30 2.84 -23.55 11.78
N SER A 31 3.62 -24.39 12.44
CA SER A 31 3.38 -25.83 12.50
C SER A 31 3.51 -26.38 13.91
N ALA A 32 2.64 -27.31 14.27
CA ALA A 32 2.81 -28.15 15.44
C ALA A 32 3.66 -29.37 15.08
N LYS A 33 4.61 -29.70 15.94
CA LYS A 33 5.46 -30.88 15.82
C LYS A 33 5.05 -31.87 16.90
N ILE A 34 4.76 -33.11 16.49
CA ILE A 34 4.45 -34.23 17.40
C ILE A 34 5.65 -35.14 17.43
N GLU A 35 6.21 -35.35 18.61
CA GLU A 35 7.34 -36.22 18.85
C GLU A 35 6.85 -37.54 19.52
N ALA A 36 7.53 -38.64 19.24
CA ALA A 36 7.29 -39.91 19.87
C ALA A 36 8.48 -40.28 20.77
N GLU A 37 8.20 -40.86 21.93
CA GLU A 37 9.25 -41.28 22.86
C GLU A 37 10.23 -42.29 22.25
N GLN A 38 9.76 -43.09 21.28
CA GLN A 38 10.55 -44.08 20.60
C GLN A 38 11.52 -43.50 19.56
N VAL A 39 11.34 -42.21 19.16
CA VAL A 39 12.16 -41.52 18.14
C VAL A 39 12.61 -40.18 18.71
N PRO A 40 13.58 -40.16 19.64
CA PRO A 40 14.03 -38.91 20.25
C PRO A 40 14.73 -37.99 19.24
N GLY A 41 14.41 -36.70 19.29
CA GLY A 41 15.08 -35.64 18.53
C GLY A 41 14.57 -35.40 17.13
N THR A 42 13.53 -36.14 16.66
CA THR A 42 12.89 -35.89 15.36
C THR A 42 11.37 -35.99 15.47
N PRO A 43 10.61 -34.99 15.06
CA PRO A 43 9.15 -35.08 15.09
C PRO A 43 8.65 -36.13 14.08
N VAL A 44 7.73 -36.97 14.52
CA VAL A 44 7.10 -38.02 13.70
C VAL A 44 5.95 -37.49 12.88
N LEU A 45 5.39 -36.35 13.26
CA LEU A 45 4.31 -35.68 12.52
C LEU A 45 4.46 -34.15 12.61
N ILE A 46 4.25 -33.49 11.50
CA ILE A 46 4.20 -32.01 11.41
C ILE A 46 2.83 -31.62 10.88
N ILE A 47 2.07 -30.86 11.68
CA ILE A 47 0.74 -30.38 11.33
C ILE A 47 0.83 -28.87 11.11
N LEU A 48 0.43 -28.39 9.95
CA LEU A 48 0.33 -26.96 9.65
C LEU A 48 -0.80 -26.34 10.48
N GLN A 49 -0.50 -25.33 11.29
CA GLN A 49 -1.48 -24.60 12.09
C GLN A 49 -1.92 -23.30 11.46
N SER A 50 -1.01 -22.61 10.75
CA SER A 50 -1.29 -21.36 10.05
C SER A 50 -0.51 -21.30 8.75
N ASN A 51 -1.16 -20.82 7.68
CA ASN A 51 -0.52 -20.63 6.37
C ASN A 51 0.41 -19.40 6.32
N GLY A 52 0.45 -18.62 7.41
CA GLY A 52 1.09 -17.33 7.40
C GLY A 52 0.27 -16.25 6.71
N SER A 53 0.81 -15.03 6.66
CA SER A 53 0.18 -13.89 6.00
C SER A 53 1.22 -12.98 5.39
N ILE A 54 0.79 -12.07 4.51
CA ILE A 54 1.57 -10.96 3.98
C ILE A 54 0.88 -9.69 4.41
N ALA A 55 1.61 -8.76 5.00
CA ALA A 55 1.08 -7.47 5.44
C ALA A 55 2.13 -6.38 5.22
N PRO A 56 2.28 -5.86 3.98
CA PRO A 56 3.24 -4.81 3.70
C PRO A 56 3.04 -3.57 4.56
N THR A 57 4.14 -3.07 5.12
CA THR A 57 4.16 -1.83 5.90
C THR A 57 5.09 -0.82 5.25
N PHE A 58 4.71 0.46 5.30
CA PHE A 58 5.52 1.55 4.75
C PHE A 58 5.08 2.89 5.32
N ASN A 59 5.97 3.88 5.23
CA ASN A 59 5.69 5.24 5.66
C ASN A 59 5.65 6.18 4.45
N VAL A 60 4.64 7.04 4.38
CA VAL A 60 4.52 8.09 3.37
C VAL A 60 4.94 9.42 3.97
N ILE A 61 5.92 10.07 3.33
CA ILE A 61 6.48 11.36 3.79
C ILE A 61 5.94 12.56 3.02
N GLN A 62 5.19 12.34 1.95
CA GLN A 62 4.56 13.40 1.19
C GLN A 62 3.21 13.79 1.83
N LEU A 63 3.24 14.77 2.71
CA LEU A 63 2.09 15.21 3.53
C LEU A 63 1.38 16.42 2.89
N ASN A 64 1.01 16.36 1.64
CA ASN A 64 0.09 17.32 1.05
C ASN A 64 -1.36 16.99 1.45
N TYR A 65 -2.26 17.97 1.38
CA TYR A 65 -3.66 17.79 1.78
C TYR A 65 -4.38 16.71 0.97
N GLU A 66 -4.00 16.53 -0.30
CA GLU A 66 -4.54 15.51 -1.20
C GLU A 66 -4.18 14.10 -0.72
N ASN A 67 -2.91 13.86 -0.36
CA ASN A 67 -2.47 12.57 0.18
C ASN A 67 -3.10 12.29 1.55
N LEU A 68 -3.21 13.31 2.41
CA LEU A 68 -3.90 13.17 3.70
C LEU A 68 -5.37 12.76 3.48
N HIS A 69 -6.06 13.44 2.57
CA HIS A 69 -7.44 13.11 2.24
C HIS A 69 -7.58 11.71 1.61
N SER A 70 -6.72 11.36 0.67
CA SER A 70 -6.79 10.09 -0.07
C SER A 70 -6.46 8.88 0.81
N LEU A 71 -5.49 9.01 1.74
CA LEU A 71 -5.03 7.90 2.58
C LEU A 71 -5.75 7.80 3.92
N LEU A 72 -6.09 8.94 4.52
CA LEU A 72 -6.71 9.01 5.85
C LEU A 72 -8.20 9.35 5.78
N GLY A 73 -8.71 9.80 4.62
CA GLY A 73 -10.04 10.34 4.48
C GLY A 73 -10.15 11.74 5.07
N GLY A 74 -11.34 12.11 5.55
CA GLY A 74 -11.61 13.41 6.15
C GLY A 74 -12.09 14.44 5.13
N THR A 75 -11.97 15.72 5.46
CA THR A 75 -12.50 16.83 4.65
C THR A 75 -11.40 17.80 4.27
N MET A 76 -11.32 18.11 2.97
CA MET A 76 -10.46 19.17 2.46
C MET A 76 -11.17 20.50 2.53
N HIS A 77 -10.46 21.54 2.96
CA HIS A 77 -10.94 22.92 2.97
C HIS A 77 -10.26 23.72 1.86
N TYR A 78 -11.06 24.51 1.15
CA TYR A 78 -10.61 25.32 0.02
C TYR A 78 -10.84 26.79 0.28
N LYS A 79 -9.95 27.63 -0.19
CA LYS A 79 -10.19 29.07 -0.33
C LYS A 79 -10.80 29.31 -1.71
N GLU A 80 -11.94 29.95 -1.75
CA GLU A 80 -12.56 30.40 -2.99
C GLU A 80 -11.84 31.65 -3.49
N GLU A 81 -11.02 31.50 -4.50
CA GLU A 81 -10.43 32.59 -5.27
C GLU A 81 -11.01 32.47 -6.68
N ASP A 82 -11.95 33.33 -7.02
CA ASP A 82 -12.68 33.35 -8.29
C ASP A 82 -13.22 32.01 -8.82
N SER A 83 -14.31 32.00 -9.53
CA SER A 83 -15.21 30.89 -9.84
C SER A 83 -14.62 29.60 -10.43
N GLU A 84 -13.31 29.50 -10.70
CA GLU A 84 -12.68 28.35 -11.36
C GLU A 84 -11.47 27.75 -10.62
N LYS A 85 -10.85 28.43 -9.65
CA LYS A 85 -9.65 27.93 -8.99
C LYS A 85 -9.85 27.78 -7.48
N LYS A 86 -9.98 26.53 -7.04
CA LYS A 86 -10.06 26.18 -5.61
C LYS A 86 -8.66 25.82 -5.09
N THR A 87 -8.07 26.64 -4.25
CA THR A 87 -6.78 26.35 -3.61
C THR A 87 -7.02 25.64 -2.28
N PRO A 88 -6.47 24.43 -2.05
CA PRO A 88 -6.60 23.75 -0.78
C PRO A 88 -5.86 24.51 0.32
N ILE A 89 -6.55 24.84 1.41
CA ILE A 89 -6.02 25.61 2.56
C ILE A 89 -5.88 24.78 3.82
N GLY A 90 -6.48 23.60 3.87
CA GLY A 90 -6.45 22.76 5.06
C GLY A 90 -7.10 21.39 4.87
N TRP A 91 -6.91 20.57 5.86
CA TRP A 91 -7.52 19.25 5.97
C TRP A 91 -7.96 19.01 7.40
N THR A 92 -9.13 18.39 7.56
CA THR A 92 -9.68 17.97 8.86
C THR A 92 -9.81 16.46 8.88
N ALA A 93 -9.29 15.83 9.93
CA ALA A 93 -9.33 14.39 10.10
C ALA A 93 -10.79 13.87 10.18
N PRO A 94 -11.06 12.64 9.70
CA PRO A 94 -12.35 12.01 9.83
C PRO A 94 -12.61 11.62 11.30
N THR A 95 -13.89 11.48 11.66
CA THR A 95 -14.30 11.02 13.01
C THR A 95 -14.08 9.52 13.23
N ALA A 96 -13.93 8.75 12.15
CA ALA A 96 -13.65 7.31 12.18
C ALA A 96 -12.60 7.00 11.13
N ALA A 97 -11.80 5.95 11.37
CA ALA A 97 -10.80 5.48 10.40
C ALA A 97 -11.46 5.08 9.08
N VAL A 98 -10.86 5.50 7.98
CA VAL A 98 -11.28 5.13 6.63
C VAL A 98 -10.42 3.95 6.16
N LEU A 99 -11.09 2.89 5.69
CA LEU A 99 -10.43 1.71 5.15
C LEU A 99 -10.44 1.78 3.62
N LEU A 100 -9.27 1.72 3.00
CA LEU A 100 -9.13 1.65 1.56
C LEU A 100 -9.00 0.18 1.15
N THR A 101 -10.11 -0.43 0.72
CA THR A 101 -10.14 -1.83 0.33
C THR A 101 -10.24 -1.98 -1.19
N GLY A 102 -9.47 -2.88 -1.77
CA GLY A 102 -9.47 -3.18 -3.20
C GLY A 102 -8.11 -3.62 -3.74
N PRO A 103 -7.90 -3.52 -5.07
CA PRO A 103 -6.65 -3.92 -5.70
C PRO A 103 -5.51 -2.92 -5.43
N TRP A 104 -4.33 -3.47 -5.17
CA TRP A 104 -3.09 -2.73 -4.95
C TRP A 104 -1.98 -3.24 -5.87
N GLU A 105 -1.16 -2.32 -6.35
CA GLU A 105 0.07 -2.62 -7.07
C GLU A 105 1.27 -1.99 -6.35
N ILE A 106 2.28 -2.81 -6.07
CA ILE A 106 3.58 -2.36 -5.57
C ILE A 106 4.58 -2.55 -6.70
N ALA A 107 4.89 -1.47 -7.40
CA ALA A 107 5.89 -1.48 -8.46
C ALA A 107 7.30 -1.41 -7.85
N LEU A 108 8.15 -2.36 -8.21
CA LEU A 108 9.52 -2.46 -7.70
C LEU A 108 10.51 -1.86 -8.70
N VAL A 109 11.59 -1.26 -8.18
CA VAL A 109 12.69 -0.73 -8.99
C VAL A 109 13.36 -1.82 -9.82
N SER A 110 13.31 -3.08 -9.34
CA SER A 110 13.85 -4.25 -10.05
C SER A 110 13.05 -4.67 -11.30
N GLY A 111 12.03 -3.91 -11.74
CA GLY A 111 11.22 -4.22 -12.94
C GLY A 111 10.15 -5.28 -12.71
N GLN A 112 9.74 -5.50 -11.47
CA GLN A 112 8.67 -6.41 -11.09
C GLN A 112 7.52 -5.64 -10.45
N SER A 113 6.31 -6.16 -10.56
CA SER A 113 5.12 -5.66 -9.88
C SER A 113 4.57 -6.74 -8.95
N SER A 114 4.34 -6.37 -7.70
CA SER A 114 3.60 -7.17 -6.75
C SER A 114 2.14 -6.73 -6.80
N LEU A 115 1.26 -7.64 -7.15
CA LEU A 115 -0.18 -7.41 -7.33
C LEU A 115 -0.94 -8.06 -6.19
N ILE A 116 -1.82 -7.31 -5.57
CA ILE A 116 -2.66 -7.71 -4.44
C ILE A 116 -4.12 -7.43 -4.85
N PRO A 117 -4.90 -8.46 -5.21
CA PRO A 117 -6.28 -8.28 -5.66
C PRO A 117 -7.21 -7.68 -4.59
N ASN A 118 -7.03 -8.08 -3.34
CA ASN A 118 -7.85 -7.62 -2.23
C ASN A 118 -6.97 -7.27 -1.02
N GLY A 119 -6.59 -6.01 -0.95
CA GLY A 119 -5.84 -5.44 0.17
C GLY A 119 -6.64 -4.35 0.86
N THR A 120 -6.54 -4.27 2.18
CA THR A 120 -7.13 -3.19 3.00
C THR A 120 -6.02 -2.39 3.63
N LEU A 121 -5.93 -1.11 3.30
CA LEU A 121 -4.97 -0.20 3.90
C LEU A 121 -5.50 0.33 5.23
N LEU A 122 -4.69 0.15 6.26
CA LEU A 122 -4.80 0.77 7.57
C LEU A 122 -3.75 1.86 7.66
N SER A 123 -4.15 3.10 7.87
CA SER A 123 -3.24 4.24 7.89
C SER A 123 -3.51 5.18 9.06
N ASN A 124 -2.46 5.76 9.60
CA ASN A 124 -2.54 6.80 10.63
C ASN A 124 -1.47 7.89 10.40
N LEU A 125 -1.79 9.09 10.86
CA LEU A 125 -0.81 10.17 10.91
C LEU A 125 0.06 9.98 12.15
N GLY A 126 1.34 9.71 11.95
CA GLY A 126 2.31 9.41 13.00
C GLY A 126 3.62 10.17 12.79
N GLY A 127 4.67 9.64 13.41
CA GLY A 127 6.02 10.23 13.38
C GLY A 127 6.25 11.30 14.44
N LYS A 128 7.46 11.84 14.46
CA LYS A 128 7.88 12.91 15.37
C LYS A 128 8.12 14.18 14.59
N LEU A 129 7.70 15.32 15.14
CA LEU A 129 7.99 16.64 14.58
C LEU A 129 9.19 17.23 15.32
N THR A 130 10.37 17.09 14.71
CA THR A 130 11.62 17.65 15.21
C THR A 130 12.34 18.42 14.09
N LEU A 131 13.50 19.00 14.37
CA LEU A 131 14.31 19.65 13.32
C LEU A 131 14.88 18.65 12.29
N THR A 132 14.94 17.36 12.62
CA THR A 132 15.52 16.31 11.78
C THR A 132 14.52 15.22 11.37
N GLU A 133 13.33 15.20 11.96
CA GLU A 133 12.27 14.23 11.68
C GLU A 133 10.97 14.97 11.32
N THR A 134 10.23 14.41 10.40
CA THR A 134 8.92 14.94 9.97
C THR A 134 7.81 14.00 10.37
N ALA A 135 6.58 14.52 10.48
CA ALA A 135 5.40 13.68 10.49
C ALA A 135 5.35 12.80 9.23
N LYS A 136 4.68 11.69 9.32
CA LYS A 136 4.51 10.73 8.23
C LYS A 136 3.17 10.02 8.35
N ILE A 137 2.68 9.47 7.25
CA ILE A 137 1.54 8.56 7.29
C ILE A 137 2.10 7.15 7.37
N GLU A 138 1.84 6.50 8.49
CA GLU A 138 2.21 5.11 8.72
C GLU A 138 1.11 4.22 8.12
N CYS A 139 1.50 3.31 7.26
CA CYS A 139 0.61 2.47 6.45
C CYS A 139 0.90 0.99 6.69
N THR A 140 -0.16 0.22 6.88
CA THR A 140 -0.14 -1.25 6.90
C THR A 140 -1.18 -1.76 5.91
N LEU A 141 -0.77 -2.56 4.95
CA LEU A 141 -1.64 -3.16 3.95
C LEU A 141 -1.95 -4.61 4.32
N GLU A 142 -3.11 -4.85 4.86
CA GLU A 142 -3.61 -6.19 5.18
C GLU A 142 -4.11 -6.88 3.91
N VAL A 143 -3.55 -8.05 3.60
CA VAL A 143 -3.92 -8.83 2.42
C VAL A 143 -4.97 -9.86 2.79
N ALA A 144 -6.13 -9.78 2.15
CA ALA A 144 -7.23 -10.70 2.34
C ALA A 144 -7.41 -11.62 1.11
N MET A 145 -8.09 -12.74 1.31
CA MET A 145 -8.49 -13.62 0.23
C MET A 145 -9.49 -12.87 -0.68
N PRO A 146 -9.32 -12.88 -2.01
CA PRO A 146 -10.32 -12.36 -2.93
C PRO A 146 -11.65 -13.15 -2.85
N GLU A 147 -12.76 -12.48 -3.12
CA GLU A 147 -14.10 -13.09 -3.04
C GLU A 147 -14.31 -14.23 -4.05
N ASP A 148 -13.61 -14.17 -5.18
CA ASP A 148 -13.63 -15.20 -6.24
C ASP A 148 -12.77 -16.43 -5.91
N GLY A 149 -12.09 -16.43 -4.76
CA GLY A 149 -11.19 -17.50 -4.33
C GLY A 149 -9.86 -17.57 -5.10
N SER A 150 -9.54 -16.54 -5.88
CA SER A 150 -8.24 -16.42 -6.56
C SER A 150 -7.09 -16.23 -5.57
N GLN A 151 -5.85 -16.27 -6.07
CA GLN A 151 -4.67 -16.13 -5.22
C GLN A 151 -4.60 -14.71 -4.62
N PRO A 152 -4.30 -14.56 -3.31
CA PRO A 152 -4.31 -13.25 -2.63
C PRO A 152 -3.16 -12.34 -3.04
N HIS A 153 -2.11 -12.89 -3.64
CA HIS A 153 -0.91 -12.14 -3.98
C HIS A 153 -0.14 -12.80 -5.12
N GLY A 154 0.40 -12.00 -6.03
CA GLY A 154 1.26 -12.44 -7.12
C GLY A 154 2.40 -11.46 -7.38
N VAL A 155 3.57 -11.97 -7.78
CA VAL A 155 4.71 -11.14 -8.20
C VAL A 155 5.12 -11.54 -9.61
N PHE A 156 5.12 -10.57 -10.52
CA PHE A 156 5.38 -10.79 -11.94
C PHE A 156 6.39 -9.77 -12.47
N ASN A 157 7.07 -10.10 -13.54
CA ASN A 157 7.78 -9.09 -14.31
C ASN A 157 6.75 -8.13 -14.91
N THR A 158 6.98 -6.83 -14.78
CA THR A 158 6.02 -5.79 -15.18
C THR A 158 5.62 -5.89 -16.66
N ASP A 159 6.50 -6.43 -17.50
CA ASP A 159 6.27 -6.61 -18.94
C ASP A 159 5.62 -7.96 -19.31
N SER A 160 5.48 -8.88 -18.35
CA SER A 160 5.04 -10.26 -18.60
C SER A 160 4.03 -10.74 -17.55
N ILE A 161 3.01 -9.91 -17.30
CA ILE A 161 1.93 -10.25 -16.35
C ILE A 161 0.94 -11.19 -17.05
N PRO A 162 0.58 -12.34 -16.43
CA PRO A 162 -0.45 -13.25 -16.95
C PRO A 162 -1.79 -12.54 -17.16
N GLU A 163 -2.60 -13.02 -18.13
CA GLU A 163 -3.84 -12.34 -18.52
C GLU A 163 -4.82 -12.18 -17.35
N GLU A 164 -4.96 -13.24 -16.55
CA GLU A 164 -5.82 -13.26 -15.36
C GLU A 164 -5.41 -12.22 -14.29
N TRP A 165 -4.13 -11.79 -14.29
CA TRP A 165 -3.60 -10.80 -13.34
C TRP A 165 -3.57 -9.39 -13.90
N LYS A 166 -3.74 -9.21 -15.21
CA LYS A 166 -3.70 -7.88 -15.84
C LYS A 166 -4.77 -6.94 -15.32
N GLN A 167 -5.92 -7.46 -14.91
CA GLN A 167 -7.00 -6.67 -14.31
C GLN A 167 -6.60 -5.97 -13.01
N TYR A 168 -5.56 -6.47 -12.33
CA TYR A 168 -5.04 -5.89 -11.08
C TYR A 168 -3.83 -4.99 -11.31
N LYS A 169 -3.30 -4.92 -12.54
CA LYS A 169 -2.27 -3.97 -12.92
C LYS A 169 -2.90 -2.60 -13.06
N LEU A 170 -2.51 -1.68 -12.22
CA LEU A 170 -3.05 -0.33 -12.21
C LEU A 170 -2.39 0.53 -13.30
N PRO A 171 -3.11 1.52 -13.87
CA PRO A 171 -2.56 2.36 -14.92
C PRO A 171 -1.26 3.03 -14.44
N PRO A 172 -0.33 3.36 -15.36
CA PRO A 172 0.82 4.16 -15.01
C PRO A 172 0.30 5.47 -14.41
N ALA A 173 0.90 5.89 -13.28
CA ALA A 173 0.59 7.20 -12.74
C ALA A 173 0.93 8.23 -13.83
N GLU A 174 -0.06 8.87 -14.41
CA GLU A 174 0.17 10.14 -15.05
C GLU A 174 0.77 11.04 -13.98
N SER A 175 2.02 11.45 -14.21
CA SER A 175 2.71 12.27 -13.24
C SER A 175 1.81 13.47 -12.93
N ALA A 176 1.50 13.70 -11.67
CA ALA A 176 0.77 14.87 -11.20
C ALA A 176 1.45 16.20 -11.63
N ALA A 177 2.61 16.13 -12.25
CA ALA A 177 3.32 17.21 -12.92
C ALA A 177 2.74 17.58 -14.30
N ALA A 178 1.99 16.71 -14.99
CA ALA A 178 1.44 17.01 -16.31
C ALA A 178 0.09 17.74 -16.26
N ALA A 179 -0.64 17.65 -15.16
CA ALA A 179 -1.92 18.34 -14.99
C ALA A 179 -1.76 19.85 -14.75
N SER A 180 -0.57 20.34 -14.39
CA SER A 180 -0.31 21.77 -14.17
C SER A 180 0.24 22.50 -15.39
N THR A 181 0.54 21.81 -16.50
CA THR A 181 1.18 22.44 -17.68
C THR A 181 0.21 22.71 -18.83
N ASN A 182 -1.00 22.16 -18.82
CA ASN A 182 -1.98 22.36 -19.89
C ASN A 182 -2.97 23.53 -19.65
N LEU A 183 -2.73 24.39 -18.66
CA LEU A 183 -3.56 25.59 -18.42
C LEU A 183 -2.81 26.92 -18.65
N ALA A 184 -1.70 26.90 -19.40
CA ALA A 184 -0.91 28.10 -19.68
C ALA A 184 -0.86 28.48 -21.18
N GLU A 185 -1.63 27.83 -22.06
CA GLU A 185 -1.75 28.24 -23.48
C GLU A 185 -3.23 28.13 -23.90
N GLU A 186 -4.00 29.19 -23.57
CA GLU A 186 -5.08 29.74 -24.38
C GLU A 186 -5.38 31.17 -23.92
#